data_6443b19450de322d9a5e47bdce67de49
#
_entry.id   6443b19450de322d9a5e47bdce67de49
#
_cell.length_a   1.000
_cell.length_b   1.000
_cell.length_c   1.000
_cell.angle_alpha   90.00
_cell.angle_beta   90.00
_cell.angle_gamma   90.00
#
_symmetry.space_group_name_H-M   'P 1'
#
loop_
_entity.id
_entity.type
_entity.pdbx_description
1 polymer ?
#
loop_
_entity_poly.entity_id
_entity_poly.type
_entity_poly.pdbx_seq_one_letter_code
_entity_poly.pdbx_strand_id
1 'polypeptide(L)'
;MRKVIICLMLVLSSFIAEARVKSYNIDKKEVVKLVVEANKLVFEEDLEKWNEIMFGTLSAETDMGAYRGGSKHGIAQITPIAFKFIKNNILKDEELYNKLKKEGIDFKKISFNDLTNNHKASVVAMSLYYKYVAKTKKINIKGKTPAQVWKTLYNTSAGAGTLNHFNKAYARNKEVIEIAMNEIYETERRELKDMLYAKEVKEVGNKLVMVNPREKDLEVKDNPKFARLFDTKKVIEDEINTILGIAKLMDDLKHNGNKYVKNYIY
;
A
#
# COMPACT_ATOMS: atom_id res chain seq x y z
N MET A 1 52.49 23.19 15.12
CA MET A 1 51.87 22.12 14.35
C MET A 1 50.70 21.42 15.07
N ARG A 2 50.86 20.89 16.31
CA ARG A 2 49.74 20.20 17.02
C ARG A 2 48.45 21.03 17.17
N LYS A 3 48.56 22.35 17.48
CA LYS A 3 47.35 23.20 17.63
C LYS A 3 46.59 23.44 16.32
N VAL A 4 47.29 23.49 15.19
CA VAL A 4 46.65 23.66 13.85
C VAL A 4 45.91 22.39 13.44
N ILE A 5 46.45 21.21 13.76
CA ILE A 5 45.78 19.92 13.46
C ILE A 5 44.50 19.75 14.29
N ILE A 6 44.53 20.18 15.57
CA ILE A 6 43.34 20.13 16.45
C ILE A 6 42.23 21.06 15.92
N CYS A 7 42.57 22.29 15.50
CA CYS A 7 41.61 23.21 14.88
C CYS A 7 41.07 22.65 13.58
N LEU A 8 41.90 22.01 12.74
CA LEU A 8 41.45 21.39 11.49
C LEU A 8 40.49 20.22 11.74
N MET A 9 40.77 19.39 12.75
CA MET A 9 39.87 18.29 13.15
C MET A 9 38.56 18.81 13.75
N LEU A 10 38.56 19.89 14.51
CA LEU A 10 37.33 20.49 15.04
C LEU A 10 36.51 21.14 13.96
N VAL A 11 37.11 21.76 12.95
CA VAL A 11 36.39 22.31 11.78
C VAL A 11 35.84 21.20 10.90
N LEU A 12 36.62 20.12 10.66
CA LEU A 12 36.12 18.95 9.93
C LEU A 12 34.99 18.22 10.68
N SER A 13 35.07 18.11 12.02
CA SER A 13 34.00 17.52 12.82
C SER A 13 32.73 18.37 12.84
N SER A 14 32.84 19.70 12.78
CA SER A 14 31.67 20.59 12.64
C SER A 14 31.01 20.48 11.22
N PHE A 15 31.81 20.33 10.16
CA PHE A 15 31.29 20.06 8.83
C PHE A 15 30.64 18.68 8.69
N ILE A 16 31.12 17.67 9.40
CA ILE A 16 30.50 16.33 9.44
C ILE A 16 29.22 16.34 10.30
N ALA A 17 29.15 17.18 11.33
CA ALA A 17 27.96 17.32 12.18
C ALA A 17 26.79 18.06 11.48
N GLU A 18 27.03 18.86 10.45
CA GLU A 18 26.00 19.55 9.70
C GLU A 18 25.37 18.75 8.57
N ALA A 19 25.91 17.61 8.20
CA ALA A 19 25.23 16.65 7.34
C ALA A 19 24.18 15.85 8.14
N ARG A 20 23.36 16.51 8.96
CA ARG A 20 22.13 15.91 9.47
C ARG A 20 21.27 15.58 8.26
N VAL A 21 21.20 14.31 7.93
CA VAL A 21 20.30 13.78 6.93
C VAL A 21 18.90 14.30 7.26
N LYS A 22 18.41 15.26 6.48
CA LYS A 22 17.07 15.81 6.68
C LYS A 22 16.08 14.68 6.39
N SER A 23 15.35 14.23 7.40
CA SER A 23 14.24 13.29 7.26
C SER A 23 12.99 14.00 6.78
N TYR A 24 12.08 13.27 6.16
CA TYR A 24 10.70 13.73 5.89
C TYR A 24 9.83 13.69 7.14
N ASN A 25 10.35 13.18 8.27
CA ASN A 25 9.65 13.08 9.56
C ASN A 25 8.28 12.39 9.45
N ILE A 26 8.25 11.29 8.72
CA ILE A 26 7.09 10.43 8.56
C ILE A 26 7.44 9.02 9.06
N ASP A 27 6.48 8.38 9.72
CA ASP A 27 6.63 6.99 10.15
C ASP A 27 6.56 6.04 8.95
N LYS A 28 7.40 5.00 8.94
CA LYS A 28 7.46 4.03 7.83
C LYS A 28 6.15 3.25 7.64
N LYS A 29 5.42 2.96 8.72
CA LYS A 29 4.11 2.31 8.62
C LYS A 29 3.08 3.24 7.98
N GLU A 30 3.15 4.53 8.27
CA GLU A 30 2.31 5.54 7.61
C GLU A 30 2.61 5.61 6.11
N VAL A 31 3.89 5.52 5.71
CA VAL A 31 4.26 5.45 4.29
C VAL A 31 3.64 4.22 3.62
N VAL A 32 3.60 3.06 4.30
CA VAL A 32 2.94 1.85 3.76
C VAL A 32 1.46 2.09 3.54
N LYS A 33 0.75 2.69 4.50
CA LYS A 33 -0.68 3.05 4.36
C LYS A 33 -0.91 3.97 3.17
N LEU A 34 -0.11 5.04 3.05
CA LEU A 34 -0.21 5.96 1.92
C LEU A 34 0.00 5.28 0.56
N VAL A 35 0.90 4.30 0.46
CA VAL A 35 1.11 3.52 -0.77
C VAL A 35 -0.11 2.69 -1.11
N VAL A 36 -0.66 1.96 -0.14
CA VAL A 36 -1.85 1.11 -0.36
C VAL A 36 -3.04 1.97 -0.78
N GLU A 37 -3.29 3.09 -0.10
CA GLU A 37 -4.36 4.04 -0.45
C GLU A 37 -4.15 4.62 -1.86
N ALA A 38 -2.95 5.11 -2.16
CA ALA A 38 -2.65 5.70 -3.45
C ALA A 38 -2.83 4.71 -4.60
N ASN A 39 -2.38 3.46 -4.41
CA ASN A 39 -2.50 2.43 -5.43
C ASN A 39 -3.97 2.01 -5.65
N LYS A 40 -4.79 1.91 -4.59
CA LYS A 40 -6.25 1.68 -4.70
C LYS A 40 -6.96 2.80 -5.48
N LEU A 41 -6.43 4.03 -5.42
CA LEU A 41 -6.99 5.15 -6.16
C LEU A 41 -6.58 5.14 -7.64
N VAL A 42 -5.33 4.75 -7.93
CA VAL A 42 -4.71 4.94 -9.24
C VAL A 42 -4.80 3.68 -10.12
N PHE A 43 -4.72 2.49 -9.54
CA PHE A 43 -4.74 1.22 -10.28
C PHE A 43 -6.02 0.45 -10.00
N GLU A 44 -6.47 -0.29 -11.01
CA GLU A 44 -7.66 -1.15 -10.94
C GLU A 44 -7.29 -2.61 -10.72
N GLU A 45 -6.12 -3.02 -11.23
CA GLU A 45 -5.65 -4.40 -11.22
C GLU A 45 -4.23 -4.50 -10.66
N ASP A 46 -3.76 -5.71 -10.35
CA ASP A 46 -2.40 -6.04 -9.92
C ASP A 46 -1.91 -5.22 -8.71
N LEU A 47 -2.83 -4.83 -7.80
CA LEU A 47 -2.52 -3.91 -6.69
C LEU A 47 -1.41 -4.41 -5.77
N GLU A 48 -1.34 -5.71 -5.51
CA GLU A 48 -0.28 -6.31 -4.70
C GLU A 48 1.09 -6.06 -5.35
N LYS A 49 1.19 -6.33 -6.63
CA LYS A 49 2.41 -6.09 -7.38
C LYS A 49 2.78 -4.61 -7.45
N TRP A 50 1.80 -3.72 -7.62
CA TRP A 50 2.03 -2.28 -7.57
C TRP A 50 2.49 -1.84 -6.18
N ASN A 51 1.93 -2.41 -5.10
CA ASN A 51 2.39 -2.14 -3.74
C ASN A 51 3.86 -2.53 -3.56
N GLU A 52 4.27 -3.72 -3.98
CA GLU A 52 5.68 -4.16 -3.91
C GLU A 52 6.62 -3.23 -4.69
N ILE A 53 6.23 -2.82 -5.91
CA ILE A 53 7.01 -1.88 -6.73
C ILE A 53 7.18 -0.55 -6.01
N MET A 54 6.10 -0.01 -5.43
CA MET A 54 6.11 1.28 -4.74
C MET A 54 6.89 1.23 -3.41
N PHE A 55 6.72 0.16 -2.63
CA PHE A 55 7.50 -0.04 -1.40
C PHE A 55 9.00 -0.11 -1.70
N GLY A 56 9.38 -0.87 -2.72
CA GLY A 56 10.77 -0.96 -3.13
C GLY A 56 11.31 0.37 -3.68
N THR A 57 10.50 1.13 -4.42
CA THR A 57 10.86 2.46 -4.91
C THR A 57 11.12 3.42 -3.77
N LEU A 58 10.20 3.54 -2.80
CA LEU A 58 10.36 4.42 -1.64
C LEU A 58 11.52 3.98 -0.75
N SER A 59 11.75 2.67 -0.63
CA SER A 59 12.93 2.14 0.07
C SER A 59 14.23 2.55 -0.62
N ALA A 60 14.27 2.51 -1.95
CA ALA A 60 15.47 2.84 -2.73
C ALA A 60 15.73 4.36 -2.82
N GLU A 61 14.68 5.18 -2.89
CA GLU A 61 14.81 6.62 -3.09
C GLU A 61 15.04 7.39 -1.77
N THR A 62 14.36 7.01 -0.69
CA THR A 62 14.37 7.77 0.57
C THR A 62 14.42 6.90 1.83
N ASP A 63 14.63 5.59 1.71
CA ASP A 63 14.49 4.63 2.82
C ASP A 63 13.15 4.81 3.56
N MET A 64 12.05 4.81 2.79
CA MET A 64 10.69 5.03 3.30
C MET A 64 10.51 6.38 4.02
N GLY A 65 11.14 7.45 3.50
CA GLY A 65 11.05 8.80 4.07
C GLY A 65 12.09 9.14 5.14
N ALA A 66 12.98 8.21 5.51
CA ALA A 66 14.05 8.47 6.47
C ALA A 66 15.10 9.46 5.95
N TYR A 67 15.29 9.56 4.62
CA TYR A 67 16.25 10.47 4.00
C TYR A 67 15.55 11.49 3.09
N ARG A 68 16.03 12.72 3.11
CA ARG A 68 15.58 13.77 2.22
C ARG A 68 16.66 14.09 1.19
N GLY A 69 16.38 13.79 -0.08
CA GLY A 69 17.31 14.04 -1.20
C GLY A 69 17.31 15.50 -1.67
N GLY A 70 18.25 15.85 -2.57
CA GLY A 70 18.57 17.20 -3.04
C GLY A 70 17.46 17.93 -3.80
N SER A 71 17.57 18.03 -5.14
CA SER A 71 16.65 18.81 -6.00
C SER A 71 15.32 18.14 -6.33
N LYS A 72 15.13 16.89 -5.92
CA LYS A 72 13.88 16.14 -6.07
C LYS A 72 12.98 16.38 -4.86
N HIS A 73 11.67 16.28 -5.04
CA HIS A 73 10.71 16.62 -3.99
C HIS A 73 9.84 15.44 -3.57
N GLY A 74 9.48 15.48 -2.28
CA GLY A 74 8.65 14.48 -1.63
C GLY A 74 9.38 13.16 -1.35
N ILE A 75 8.74 12.31 -0.57
CA ILE A 75 9.29 10.99 -0.20
C ILE A 75 9.52 10.08 -1.41
N ALA A 76 8.82 10.33 -2.51
CA ALA A 76 8.98 9.63 -3.77
C ALA A 76 10.09 10.19 -4.67
N GLN A 77 10.77 11.27 -4.30
CA GLN A 77 11.84 11.90 -5.08
C GLN A 77 11.42 12.26 -6.52
N ILE A 78 10.24 12.85 -6.66
CA ILE A 78 9.73 13.30 -7.96
C ILE A 78 10.60 14.45 -8.48
N THR A 79 10.97 14.41 -9.77
CA THR A 79 11.68 15.49 -10.44
C THR A 79 10.70 16.53 -11.02
N PRO A 80 11.12 17.77 -11.30
CA PRO A 80 10.27 18.78 -11.94
C PRO A 80 9.69 18.30 -13.28
N ILE A 81 10.49 17.58 -14.06
CA ILE A 81 10.07 17.02 -15.37
C ILE A 81 9.00 15.96 -15.17
N ALA A 82 9.20 15.04 -14.22
CA ALA A 82 8.22 14.00 -13.89
C ALA A 82 6.92 14.62 -13.39
N PHE A 83 6.98 15.64 -12.53
CA PHE A 83 5.79 16.32 -12.04
C PHE A 83 4.99 17.01 -13.16
N LYS A 84 5.66 17.70 -14.07
CA LYS A 84 5.02 18.30 -15.25
C LYS A 84 4.36 17.24 -16.13
N PHE A 85 5.04 16.11 -16.36
CA PHE A 85 4.48 14.99 -17.11
C PHE A 85 3.23 14.41 -16.43
N ILE A 86 3.29 14.16 -15.11
CA ILE A 86 2.14 13.70 -14.31
C ILE A 86 0.96 14.68 -14.45
N LYS A 87 1.21 15.96 -14.19
CA LYS A 87 0.19 17.01 -14.22
C LYS A 87 -0.50 17.10 -15.58
N ASN A 88 0.26 17.03 -16.66
CA ASN A 88 -0.28 17.07 -18.02
C ASN A 88 -1.14 15.86 -18.38
N ASN A 89 -0.85 14.68 -17.81
CA ASN A 89 -1.61 13.47 -18.09
C ASN A 89 -2.85 13.37 -17.21
N ILE A 90 -2.75 13.65 -15.90
CA ILE A 90 -3.90 13.57 -14.99
C ILE A 90 -4.97 14.60 -15.34
N LEU A 91 -4.62 15.77 -15.83
CA LEU A 91 -5.60 16.78 -16.25
C LEU A 91 -6.37 16.40 -17.52
N LYS A 92 -5.91 15.39 -18.27
CA LYS A 92 -6.59 14.80 -19.42
C LYS A 92 -7.42 13.56 -19.05
N ASP A 93 -7.19 13.00 -17.87
CA ASP A 93 -7.88 11.83 -17.33
C ASP A 93 -8.93 12.33 -16.31
N GLU A 94 -10.06 12.84 -16.84
CA GLU A 94 -11.08 13.51 -16.02
C GLU A 94 -11.63 12.63 -14.91
N GLU A 95 -11.85 11.35 -15.20
CA GLU A 95 -12.38 10.40 -14.22
C GLU A 95 -11.42 10.26 -13.04
N LEU A 96 -10.15 9.92 -13.31
CA LEU A 96 -9.15 9.77 -12.28
C LEU A 96 -8.86 11.10 -11.56
N TYR A 97 -8.81 12.22 -12.29
CA TYR A 97 -8.67 13.54 -11.68
C TYR A 97 -9.76 13.84 -10.68
N ASN A 98 -11.04 13.60 -11.05
CA ASN A 98 -12.18 13.84 -10.18
C ASN A 98 -12.19 12.89 -8.97
N LYS A 99 -11.79 11.63 -9.15
CA LYS A 99 -11.61 10.65 -8.07
C LYS A 99 -10.56 11.15 -7.07
N LEU A 100 -9.38 11.57 -7.52
CA LEU A 100 -8.31 12.09 -6.66
C LEU A 100 -8.72 13.39 -5.95
N LYS A 101 -9.42 14.28 -6.64
CA LYS A 101 -9.92 15.52 -6.07
C LYS A 101 -10.90 15.29 -4.91
N LYS A 102 -11.77 14.28 -5.00
CA LYS A 102 -12.68 13.87 -3.90
C LYS A 102 -11.90 13.41 -2.67
N GLU A 103 -10.72 12.81 -2.88
CA GLU A 103 -9.81 12.39 -1.82
C GLU A 103 -8.86 13.50 -1.31
N GLY A 104 -9.16 14.76 -1.67
CA GLY A 104 -8.38 15.93 -1.25
C GLY A 104 -7.10 16.18 -2.06
N ILE A 105 -6.88 15.47 -3.18
CA ILE A 105 -5.68 15.59 -4.01
C ILE A 105 -6.02 16.30 -5.31
N ASP A 106 -5.92 17.63 -5.30
CA ASP A 106 -6.23 18.48 -6.46
C ASP A 106 -4.96 18.89 -7.21
N PHE A 107 -4.59 18.15 -8.25
CA PHE A 107 -3.41 18.43 -9.06
C PHE A 107 -3.47 19.76 -9.83
N LYS A 108 -4.63 20.45 -9.93
CA LYS A 108 -4.68 21.82 -10.45
C LYS A 108 -4.05 22.79 -9.46
N LYS A 109 -4.23 22.55 -8.16
CA LYS A 109 -3.76 23.42 -7.07
C LYS A 109 -2.39 23.02 -6.54
N ILE A 110 -2.05 21.72 -6.56
CA ILE A 110 -0.77 21.20 -6.05
C ILE A 110 0.36 21.73 -6.94
N SER A 111 1.34 22.38 -6.31
CA SER A 111 2.62 22.76 -6.90
C SER A 111 3.68 21.66 -6.70
N PHE A 112 4.79 21.76 -7.43
CA PHE A 112 5.91 20.83 -7.27
C PHE A 112 6.50 20.88 -5.84
N ASN A 113 6.57 22.06 -5.25
CA ASN A 113 7.14 22.25 -3.90
C ASN A 113 6.25 21.64 -2.82
N ASP A 114 4.94 21.56 -3.03
CA ASP A 114 4.00 21.00 -2.05
C ASP A 114 4.26 19.50 -1.80
N LEU A 115 4.84 18.78 -2.78
CA LEU A 115 5.19 17.37 -2.63
C LEU A 115 6.15 17.11 -1.46
N THR A 116 6.91 18.12 -1.05
CA THR A 116 7.88 18.02 0.05
C THR A 116 7.19 17.76 1.40
N ASN A 117 6.06 18.42 1.62
CA ASN A 117 5.34 18.37 2.90
C ASN A 117 4.00 17.61 2.78
N ASN A 118 3.50 17.41 1.57
CA ASN A 118 2.31 16.62 1.30
C ASN A 118 2.71 15.20 0.86
N HIS A 119 2.93 14.32 1.83
CA HIS A 119 3.39 12.95 1.59
C HIS A 119 2.36 12.15 0.79
N LYS A 120 1.06 12.33 1.05
CA LYS A 120 -0.02 11.68 0.28
C LYS A 120 0.05 12.08 -1.20
N ALA A 121 0.18 13.37 -1.50
CA ALA A 121 0.32 13.84 -2.87
C ALA A 121 1.62 13.33 -3.53
N SER A 122 2.72 13.22 -2.78
CA SER A 122 3.99 12.68 -3.28
C SER A 122 3.87 11.20 -3.68
N VAL A 123 3.21 10.37 -2.87
CA VAL A 123 3.00 8.95 -3.17
C VAL A 123 2.04 8.79 -4.33
N VAL A 124 0.92 9.54 -4.36
CA VAL A 124 -0.02 9.51 -5.50
C VAL A 124 0.67 9.97 -6.79
N ALA A 125 1.53 11.00 -6.73
CA ALA A 125 2.32 11.41 -7.89
C ALA A 125 3.23 10.29 -8.40
N MET A 126 3.85 9.50 -7.51
CA MET A 126 4.64 8.32 -7.90
C MET A 126 3.78 7.27 -8.60
N SER A 127 2.61 6.93 -8.04
CA SER A 127 1.69 5.96 -8.66
C SER A 127 1.23 6.41 -10.04
N LEU A 128 0.85 7.70 -10.19
CA LEU A 128 0.50 8.29 -11.48
C LEU A 128 1.66 8.26 -12.47
N TYR A 129 2.88 8.54 -12.01
CA TYR A 129 4.06 8.47 -12.87
C TYR A 129 4.22 7.09 -13.46
N TYR A 130 4.17 6.05 -12.63
CA TYR A 130 4.24 4.66 -13.10
C TYR A 130 3.12 4.31 -14.08
N LYS A 131 1.86 4.65 -13.75
CA LYS A 131 0.70 4.42 -14.62
C LYS A 131 0.91 5.02 -16.01
N TYR A 132 1.25 6.30 -16.06
CA TYR A 132 1.35 7.01 -17.34
C TYR A 132 2.63 6.67 -18.12
N VAL A 133 3.76 6.41 -17.45
CA VAL A 133 4.98 5.96 -18.14
C VAL A 133 4.79 4.56 -18.71
N ALA A 134 4.19 3.63 -17.95
CA ALA A 134 3.89 2.29 -18.44
C ALA A 134 2.96 2.34 -19.66
N LYS A 135 1.89 3.15 -19.60
CA LYS A 135 0.96 3.38 -20.72
C LYS A 135 1.67 3.97 -21.94
N THR A 136 2.45 5.04 -21.75
CA THR A 136 3.16 5.73 -22.85
C THR A 136 4.18 4.83 -23.54
N LYS A 137 4.94 4.06 -22.75
CA LYS A 137 5.96 3.14 -23.26
C LYS A 137 5.40 1.78 -23.67
N LYS A 138 4.11 1.54 -23.49
CA LYS A 138 3.43 0.25 -23.73
C LYS A 138 4.13 -0.92 -23.02
N ILE A 139 4.55 -0.69 -21.77
CA ILE A 139 5.26 -1.70 -20.98
C ILE A 139 4.29 -2.55 -20.21
N ASN A 140 4.30 -3.85 -20.46
CA ASN A 140 3.63 -4.83 -19.62
C ASN A 140 4.55 -5.18 -18.42
N ILE A 141 4.01 -5.10 -17.21
CA ILE A 141 4.71 -5.44 -15.98
C ILE A 141 4.60 -6.94 -15.61
N LYS A 142 3.70 -7.69 -16.27
CA LYS A 142 3.56 -9.13 -16.04
C LYS A 142 4.88 -9.84 -16.32
N GLY A 143 5.30 -10.73 -15.42
CA GLY A 143 6.57 -11.47 -15.54
C GLY A 143 7.84 -10.68 -15.18
N LYS A 144 7.76 -9.38 -14.89
CA LYS A 144 8.91 -8.58 -14.42
C LYS A 144 8.94 -8.55 -12.89
N THR A 145 10.15 -8.58 -12.31
CA THR A 145 10.31 -8.33 -10.87
C THR A 145 10.08 -6.85 -10.55
N PRO A 146 9.70 -6.49 -9.29
CA PRO A 146 9.56 -5.10 -8.86
C PRO A 146 10.79 -4.24 -9.18
N ALA A 147 11.99 -4.78 -8.94
CA ALA A 147 13.26 -4.10 -9.27
C ALA A 147 13.41 -3.82 -10.77
N GLN A 148 13.02 -4.77 -11.63
CA GLN A 148 13.06 -4.58 -13.09
C GLN A 148 12.07 -3.49 -13.53
N VAL A 149 10.86 -3.46 -12.96
CA VAL A 149 9.87 -2.42 -13.25
C VAL A 149 10.39 -1.06 -12.82
N TRP A 150 10.92 -0.95 -11.59
CA TRP A 150 11.53 0.28 -11.10
C TRP A 150 12.66 0.78 -12.01
N LYS A 151 13.59 -0.11 -12.39
CA LYS A 151 14.71 0.27 -13.26
C LYS A 151 14.26 0.72 -14.66
N THR A 152 13.19 0.13 -15.18
CA THR A 152 12.66 0.43 -16.52
C THR A 152 11.82 1.71 -16.54
N LEU A 153 10.98 1.93 -15.55
CA LEU A 153 9.97 2.99 -15.54
C LEU A 153 10.38 4.22 -14.73
N TYR A 154 11.09 4.02 -13.62
CA TYR A 154 11.38 5.07 -12.65
C TYR A 154 12.84 5.53 -12.67
N ASN A 155 13.78 4.65 -12.38
CA ASN A 155 15.20 4.99 -12.31
C ASN A 155 15.86 5.16 -13.68
N THR A 156 15.35 4.47 -14.71
CA THR A 156 15.83 4.45 -16.10
C THR A 156 17.30 4.02 -16.28
N SER A 157 17.77 3.89 -17.52
CA SER A 157 19.17 3.54 -17.81
C SER A 157 20.16 4.63 -17.43
N ALA A 158 19.72 5.90 -17.43
CA ALA A 158 20.56 7.05 -17.06
C ALA A 158 20.72 7.21 -15.53
N GLY A 159 19.86 6.57 -14.72
CA GLY A 159 19.95 6.64 -13.27
C GLY A 159 21.04 5.70 -12.71
N ALA A 160 21.73 6.13 -11.66
CA ALA A 160 22.81 5.38 -11.02
C ALA A 160 22.34 4.13 -10.23
N GLY A 161 21.05 4.04 -9.89
CA GLY A 161 20.51 2.92 -9.11
C GLY A 161 20.55 1.59 -9.89
N THR A 162 20.92 0.52 -9.20
CA THR A 162 20.97 -0.86 -9.73
C THR A 162 19.85 -1.71 -9.17
N LEU A 163 19.54 -2.85 -9.82
CA LEU A 163 18.58 -3.83 -9.30
C LEU A 163 18.96 -4.30 -7.88
N ASN A 164 20.26 -4.50 -7.64
CA ASN A 164 20.77 -4.89 -6.34
C ASN A 164 20.56 -3.80 -5.27
N HIS A 165 20.71 -2.51 -5.64
CA HIS A 165 20.40 -1.39 -4.75
C HIS A 165 18.91 -1.42 -4.33
N PHE A 166 17.99 -1.57 -5.30
CA PHE A 166 16.56 -1.70 -5.03
C PHE A 166 16.27 -2.86 -4.08
N ASN A 167 16.77 -4.06 -4.41
CA ASN A 167 16.50 -5.27 -3.62
C ASN A 167 17.04 -5.16 -2.19
N LYS A 168 18.25 -4.61 -2.01
CA LYS A 168 18.82 -4.38 -0.66
C LYS A 168 18.03 -3.35 0.13
N ALA A 169 17.59 -2.27 -0.51
CA ALA A 169 16.80 -1.23 0.13
C ALA A 169 15.42 -1.77 0.54
N TYR A 170 14.77 -2.53 -0.34
CA TYR A 170 13.49 -3.17 -0.04
C TYR A 170 13.62 -4.18 1.12
N ALA A 171 14.64 -5.04 1.08
CA ALA A 171 14.88 -6.03 2.14
C ALA A 171 15.06 -5.41 3.53
N ARG A 172 15.71 -4.24 3.64
CA ARG A 172 15.84 -3.52 4.92
C ARG A 172 14.53 -3.07 5.53
N ASN A 173 13.52 -2.82 4.70
CA ASN A 173 12.21 -2.33 5.12
C ASN A 173 11.13 -3.43 5.15
N LYS A 174 11.48 -4.67 4.78
CA LYS A 174 10.52 -5.76 4.59
C LYS A 174 9.69 -6.02 5.84
N GLU A 175 10.32 -6.10 7.00
CA GLU A 175 9.65 -6.36 8.29
C GLU A 175 8.61 -5.28 8.62
N VAL A 176 8.96 -4.01 8.51
CA VAL A 176 8.01 -2.91 8.80
C VAL A 176 6.88 -2.87 7.79
N ILE A 177 7.15 -3.22 6.52
CA ILE A 177 6.13 -3.32 5.48
C ILE A 177 5.15 -4.45 5.81
N GLU A 178 5.63 -5.65 6.15
CA GLU A 178 4.81 -6.81 6.50
C GLU A 178 3.93 -6.52 7.73
N ILE A 179 4.49 -5.91 8.78
CA ILE A 179 3.73 -5.53 9.96
C ILE A 179 2.61 -4.54 9.60
N ALA A 180 2.93 -3.49 8.85
CA ALA A 180 1.95 -2.48 8.47
C ALA A 180 0.87 -3.03 7.53
N MET A 181 1.23 -3.91 6.60
CA MET A 181 0.27 -4.60 5.72
C MET A 181 -0.69 -5.48 6.52
N ASN A 182 -0.20 -6.23 7.50
CA ASN A 182 -1.04 -7.05 8.37
C ASN A 182 -2.01 -6.17 9.20
N GLU A 183 -1.56 -5.02 9.73
CA GLU A 183 -2.43 -4.06 10.43
C GLU A 183 -3.55 -3.52 9.51
N ILE A 184 -3.24 -3.24 8.23
CA ILE A 184 -4.21 -2.78 7.23
C ILE A 184 -5.25 -3.89 6.98
N TYR A 185 -4.82 -5.12 6.71
CA TYR A 185 -5.72 -6.25 6.45
C TYR A 185 -6.63 -6.56 7.64
N GLU A 186 -6.10 -6.54 8.86
CA GLU A 186 -6.92 -6.76 10.05
C GLU A 186 -7.93 -5.61 10.30
N THR A 187 -7.59 -4.40 9.91
CA THR A 187 -8.52 -3.26 9.99
C THR A 187 -9.63 -3.41 8.95
N GLU A 188 -9.29 -3.68 7.69
CA GLU A 188 -10.26 -3.90 6.61
C GLU A 188 -11.18 -5.10 6.93
N ARG A 189 -10.63 -6.16 7.51
CA ARG A 189 -11.40 -7.34 7.94
C ARG A 189 -12.40 -7.00 9.05
N ARG A 190 -12.01 -6.16 10.02
CA ARG A 190 -12.93 -5.70 11.08
C ARG A 190 -14.03 -4.82 10.51
N GLU A 191 -13.69 -3.83 9.69
CA GLU A 191 -14.67 -2.95 9.05
C GLU A 191 -15.67 -3.75 8.20
N LEU A 192 -15.19 -4.78 7.48
CA LEU A 192 -16.07 -5.66 6.72
C LEU A 192 -17.03 -6.43 7.62
N LYS A 193 -16.54 -7.00 8.74
CA LYS A 193 -17.39 -7.69 9.71
C LYS A 193 -18.45 -6.75 10.27
N ASP A 194 -18.06 -5.55 10.68
CA ASP A 194 -18.97 -4.56 11.24
C ASP A 194 -20.05 -4.14 10.22
N MET A 195 -19.67 -3.98 8.95
CA MET A 195 -20.62 -3.71 7.86
C MET A 195 -21.59 -4.88 7.60
N LEU A 196 -21.09 -6.12 7.66
CA LEU A 196 -21.95 -7.30 7.51
C LEU A 196 -22.93 -7.42 8.67
N TYR A 197 -22.47 -7.26 9.91
CA TYR A 197 -23.35 -7.29 11.07
C TYR A 197 -24.38 -6.16 11.05
N ALA A 198 -24.00 -4.93 10.67
CA ALA A 198 -24.91 -3.80 10.55
C ALA A 198 -26.00 -4.02 9.47
N LYS A 199 -25.73 -4.85 8.46
CA LYS A 199 -26.70 -5.22 7.43
C LYS A 199 -27.62 -6.37 7.85
N GLU A 200 -27.18 -7.24 8.75
CA GLU A 200 -27.95 -8.41 9.19
C GLU A 200 -28.96 -8.08 10.28
N VAL A 201 -28.77 -6.98 11.01
CA VAL A 201 -29.63 -6.59 12.14
C VAL A 201 -30.40 -5.32 11.79
N LYS A 202 -31.67 -5.48 11.34
CA LYS A 202 -32.63 -4.38 11.28
C LYS A 202 -33.68 -4.58 12.35
N GLU A 203 -33.85 -3.57 13.18
CA GLU A 203 -34.94 -3.53 14.14
C GLU A 203 -36.23 -3.14 13.41
N VAL A 204 -37.21 -4.02 13.37
CA VAL A 204 -38.56 -3.74 12.86
C VAL A 204 -39.50 -3.82 14.04
N GLY A 205 -39.79 -2.66 14.64
CA GLY A 205 -40.51 -2.57 15.90
C GLY A 205 -39.73 -3.22 17.05
N ASN A 206 -40.34 -4.03 17.88
CA ASN A 206 -39.70 -4.71 19.02
C ASN A 206 -39.14 -6.12 18.66
N LYS A 207 -38.93 -6.42 17.36
CA LYS A 207 -38.37 -7.72 16.90
C LYS A 207 -37.14 -7.50 16.07
N LEU A 208 -36.06 -8.15 16.46
CA LEU A 208 -34.88 -8.34 15.60
C LEU A 208 -35.25 -9.29 14.45
N VAL A 209 -35.22 -8.78 13.22
CA VAL A 209 -35.42 -9.57 12.01
C VAL A 209 -34.08 -9.70 11.31
N MET A 210 -33.60 -10.92 11.18
CA MET A 210 -32.48 -11.24 10.30
C MET A 210 -32.90 -11.02 8.85
N VAL A 211 -32.30 -10.04 8.19
CA VAL A 211 -32.55 -9.76 6.78
C VAL A 211 -31.57 -10.60 5.96
N ASN A 212 -32.11 -11.52 5.15
CA ASN A 212 -31.32 -12.34 4.24
C ASN A 212 -30.53 -11.45 3.27
N PRO A 213 -29.20 -11.49 3.25
CA PRO A 213 -28.37 -10.58 2.45
C PRO A 213 -28.49 -10.73 0.94
N ARG A 214 -29.24 -11.71 0.44
CA ARG A 214 -29.25 -12.10 -0.98
C ARG A 214 -29.90 -11.12 -1.97
N GLU A 215 -30.74 -10.19 -1.53
CA GLU A 215 -31.52 -9.34 -2.47
C GLU A 215 -30.89 -7.99 -2.83
N LYS A 216 -29.83 -7.51 -2.12
CA LYS A 216 -29.14 -6.24 -2.41
C LYS A 216 -27.70 -6.37 -2.89
N ASP A 217 -27.22 -7.60 -3.12
CA ASP A 217 -25.83 -7.87 -3.51
C ASP A 217 -25.48 -7.45 -4.97
N LEU A 218 -26.49 -7.12 -5.79
CA LEU A 218 -26.27 -6.75 -7.18
C LEU A 218 -25.66 -5.35 -7.37
N GLU A 219 -26.01 -4.38 -6.52
CA GLU A 219 -25.43 -3.01 -6.62
C GLU A 219 -24.00 -2.89 -6.07
N VAL A 220 -23.56 -3.87 -5.30
CA VAL A 220 -22.23 -3.87 -4.67
C VAL A 220 -21.17 -4.48 -5.60
N LYS A 221 -21.56 -5.36 -6.53
CA LYS A 221 -20.64 -6.05 -7.44
C LYS A 221 -19.93 -5.13 -8.43
N ASP A 222 -20.55 -4.03 -8.80
CA ASP A 222 -20.00 -3.09 -9.80
C ASP A 222 -19.10 -2.01 -9.20
N ASN A 223 -18.86 -2.04 -7.87
CA ASN A 223 -17.95 -1.12 -7.23
C ASN A 223 -16.58 -1.78 -7.04
N PRO A 224 -15.52 -1.36 -7.78
CA PRO A 224 -14.19 -1.97 -7.69
C PRO A 224 -13.57 -1.89 -6.28
N LYS A 225 -14.06 -0.98 -5.43
CA LYS A 225 -13.69 -0.91 -4.00
C LYS A 225 -14.11 -2.17 -3.23
N PHE A 226 -15.12 -2.90 -3.72
CA PHE A 226 -15.69 -4.09 -3.09
C PHE A 226 -15.31 -5.40 -3.77
N ALA A 227 -14.76 -5.40 -4.99
CA ALA A 227 -14.39 -6.63 -5.69
C ALA A 227 -13.39 -7.49 -4.88
N ARG A 228 -12.41 -6.86 -4.22
CA ARG A 228 -11.49 -7.54 -3.30
C ARG A 228 -12.12 -7.96 -1.97
N LEU A 229 -13.12 -7.21 -1.51
CA LEU A 229 -13.90 -7.59 -0.34
C LEU A 229 -14.69 -8.87 -0.58
N PHE A 230 -15.08 -9.17 -1.83
CA PHE A 230 -15.73 -10.44 -2.19
C PHE A 230 -14.79 -11.62 -2.15
N ASP A 231 -13.53 -11.48 -2.58
CA ASP A 231 -12.52 -12.54 -2.40
C ASP A 231 -12.23 -12.77 -0.92
N THR A 232 -12.16 -11.70 -0.12
CA THR A 232 -12.02 -11.78 1.34
C THR A 232 -13.28 -12.35 1.99
N LYS A 233 -14.49 -12.01 1.48
CA LYS A 233 -15.76 -12.59 1.92
C LYS A 233 -15.79 -14.10 1.70
N LYS A 234 -15.34 -14.57 0.54
CA LYS A 234 -15.26 -16.01 0.23
C LYS A 234 -14.29 -16.72 1.19
N VAL A 235 -13.13 -16.12 1.46
CA VAL A 235 -12.16 -16.67 2.44
C VAL A 235 -12.78 -16.71 3.84
N ILE A 236 -13.50 -15.66 4.27
CA ILE A 236 -14.19 -15.62 5.58
C ILE A 236 -15.34 -16.63 5.61
N GLU A 237 -16.13 -16.77 4.57
CA GLU A 237 -17.19 -17.79 4.47
C GLU A 237 -16.61 -19.21 4.52
N ASP A 238 -15.49 -19.45 3.86
CA ASP A 238 -14.78 -20.74 3.91
C ASP A 238 -14.19 -21.01 5.30
N GLU A 239 -13.63 -20.00 5.99
CA GLU A 239 -13.17 -20.10 7.38
C GLU A 239 -14.33 -20.35 8.35
N ILE A 240 -15.46 -19.64 8.21
CA ILE A 240 -16.66 -19.83 9.03
C ILE A 240 -17.23 -21.23 8.81
N ASN A 241 -17.32 -21.68 7.58
CA ASN A 241 -17.79 -23.03 7.25
C ASN A 241 -16.86 -24.11 7.80
N THR A 242 -15.55 -23.85 7.80
CA THR A 242 -14.55 -24.72 8.42
C THR A 242 -14.73 -24.78 9.94
N ILE A 243 -14.92 -23.63 10.60
CA ILE A 243 -15.17 -23.54 12.05
C ILE A 243 -16.48 -24.22 12.43
N LEU A 244 -17.54 -23.99 11.66
CA LEU A 244 -18.84 -24.66 11.87
C LEU A 244 -18.73 -26.17 11.63
N GLY A 245 -17.95 -26.62 10.65
CA GLY A 245 -17.64 -28.02 10.40
C GLY A 245 -16.90 -28.66 11.58
N ILE A 246 -15.90 -27.97 12.13
CA ILE A 246 -15.15 -28.41 13.32
C ILE A 246 -16.07 -28.43 14.55
N ALA A 247 -16.90 -27.43 14.76
CA ALA A 247 -17.85 -27.39 15.89
C ALA A 247 -18.85 -28.55 15.82
N LYS A 248 -19.37 -28.82 14.61
CA LYS A 248 -20.25 -29.97 14.38
C LYS A 248 -19.54 -31.30 14.63
N LEU A 249 -18.29 -31.42 14.17
CA LEU A 249 -17.47 -32.61 14.43
C LEU A 249 -17.19 -32.80 15.92
N MET A 250 -16.93 -31.72 16.66
CA MET A 250 -16.73 -31.78 18.10
C MET A 250 -18.02 -32.14 18.87
N ASP A 251 -19.16 -31.67 18.37
CA ASP A 251 -20.46 -32.02 18.93
C ASP A 251 -20.80 -33.51 18.66
N ASP A 252 -20.56 -33.98 17.45
CA ASP A 252 -20.66 -35.39 17.07
C ASP A 252 -19.72 -36.29 17.87
N LEU A 253 -18.49 -35.85 18.14
CA LEU A 253 -17.55 -36.57 19.00
C LEU A 253 -18.00 -36.57 20.47
N LYS A 254 -18.60 -35.50 20.94
CA LYS A 254 -19.12 -35.35 22.30
C LYS A 254 -20.33 -36.27 22.55
N HIS A 255 -21.20 -36.42 21.56
CA HIS A 255 -22.42 -37.21 21.63
C HIS A 255 -22.20 -38.70 21.20
N ASN A 256 -21.26 -38.97 20.32
CA ASN A 256 -20.99 -40.28 19.73
C ASN A 256 -19.61 -40.87 20.08
N GLY A 257 -18.79 -40.15 20.88
CA GLY A 257 -17.40 -40.50 21.17
C GLY A 257 -17.20 -41.93 21.73
N ASN A 258 -18.21 -42.45 22.44
CA ASN A 258 -18.20 -43.83 22.91
C ASN A 258 -18.42 -44.90 21.81
N LYS A 259 -18.88 -44.53 20.63
CA LYS A 259 -19.16 -45.41 19.52
C LYS A 259 -17.96 -45.63 18.59
N TYR A 260 -17.11 -44.60 18.49
CA TYR A 260 -15.91 -44.64 17.63
C TYR A 260 -14.70 -45.28 18.32
N VAL A 261 -14.57 -45.16 19.63
CA VAL A 261 -13.48 -45.77 20.39
C VAL A 261 -13.60 -47.32 20.43
N LYS A 262 -14.80 -47.88 20.29
CA LYS A 262 -15.01 -49.35 20.24
C LYS A 262 -14.59 -50.02 18.93
N ASN A 263 -14.40 -49.26 17.85
CA ASN A 263 -14.07 -49.86 16.53
C ASN A 263 -12.57 -49.81 16.18
N TYR A 264 -11.71 -49.29 17.06
CA TYR A 264 -10.27 -49.20 16.82
C TYR A 264 -9.40 -49.92 17.88
N ILE A 265 -10.04 -50.69 18.76
CA ILE A 265 -9.30 -51.52 19.73
C ILE A 265 -9.76 -52.97 19.55
N TYR A 266 -9.53 -53.53 18.35
CA TYR A 266 -9.41 -54.97 18.13
C TYR A 266 -8.67 -55.20 16.82
#